data_1b529e77cc3332b41d7da834a2c3a0dd
#
_entry.id   1b529e77cc3332b41d7da834a2c3a0dd
#
_cell.length_a   1.000
_cell.length_b   1.000
_cell.length_c   1.000
_cell.angle_alpha   90.00
_cell.angle_beta   90.00
_cell.angle_gamma   90.00
#
_symmetry.space_group_name_H-M   'P 1'
#
loop_
_entity.id
_entity.type
_entity.pdbx_description
1 polymer ?
#
loop_
_entity_poly.entity_id
_entity_poly.type
_entity_poly.pdbx_seq_one_letter_code
_entity_poly.pdbx_strand_id
1 'polypeptide(L)'
;MIIKFDDSNLCTLPNFKGGEKQFKANMFFDRSNRIFKGNLAPGASIGFHKHEGSCEMIFVLSGKGTLVEQSEDEASEKQTHEVLAGDCLYCPEGHSHSLVNSSEDEDLVFYAAVPKQ
;
A
#
# COMPACT_ATOMS: atom_id res chain seq x y z
N MET A 1 5.03 2.08 22.90
CA MET A 1 6.35 1.98 22.23
C MET A 1 6.44 2.97 21.09
N ILE A 2 7.65 3.35 20.74
CA ILE A 2 7.88 4.19 19.55
C ILE A 2 8.57 3.33 18.49
N ILE A 3 7.98 3.29 17.30
CA ILE A 3 8.58 2.63 16.15
C ILE A 3 9.24 3.71 15.30
N LYS A 4 10.56 3.61 15.13
CA LYS A 4 11.31 4.55 14.29
C LYS A 4 11.60 3.90 12.95
N PHE A 5 11.17 4.56 11.88
CA PHE A 5 11.45 4.12 10.53
C PHE A 5 12.72 4.77 10.04
N ASP A 6 13.79 3.99 9.94
CA ASP A 6 15.12 4.43 9.53
C ASP A 6 15.79 3.35 8.69
N ASP A 7 17.10 3.48 8.41
CA ASP A 7 17.81 2.53 7.56
C ASP A 7 17.83 1.12 8.12
N SER A 8 17.68 0.94 9.44
CA SER A 8 17.74 -0.38 10.07
C SER A 8 16.58 -1.29 9.69
N ASN A 9 15.45 -0.72 9.28
CA ASN A 9 14.25 -1.48 8.89
C ASN A 9 13.78 -1.18 7.47
N LEU A 10 14.64 -0.60 6.64
CA LEU A 10 14.34 -0.32 5.24
C LEU A 10 14.46 -1.59 4.40
N CYS A 11 13.42 -1.88 3.64
CA CYS A 11 13.35 -2.98 2.68
C CYS A 11 13.14 -2.42 1.28
N THR A 12 13.71 -3.08 0.28
CA THR A 12 13.46 -2.79 -1.12
C THR A 12 12.90 -4.06 -1.76
N LEU A 13 11.68 -3.98 -2.25
CA LEU A 13 10.92 -5.11 -2.75
C LEU A 13 10.62 -4.90 -4.25
N PRO A 14 11.39 -5.55 -5.14
CA PRO A 14 11.13 -5.41 -6.58
C PRO A 14 9.85 -6.14 -6.98
N ASN A 15 9.08 -5.51 -7.84
CA ASN A 15 7.85 -6.07 -8.41
C ASN A 15 6.89 -6.62 -7.32
N PHE A 16 6.72 -5.86 -6.25
CA PHE A 16 5.97 -6.32 -5.09
C PHE A 16 4.51 -6.62 -5.48
N LYS A 17 4.06 -7.83 -5.15
CA LYS A 17 2.73 -8.34 -5.50
C LYS A 17 2.45 -8.29 -7.02
N GLY A 18 3.49 -8.41 -7.83
CA GLY A 18 3.36 -8.33 -9.28
C GLY A 18 3.32 -6.91 -9.83
N GLY A 19 3.64 -5.91 -9.01
CA GLY A 19 3.67 -4.52 -9.44
C GLY A 19 4.91 -4.16 -10.24
N GLU A 20 5.01 -2.89 -10.58
CA GLU A 20 6.10 -2.34 -11.38
C GLU A 20 7.18 -1.71 -10.50
N LYS A 21 8.43 -1.82 -10.95
CA LYS A 21 9.59 -1.23 -10.28
C LYS A 21 9.73 -1.74 -8.84
N GLN A 22 10.15 -0.87 -7.92
CA GLN A 22 10.45 -1.24 -6.56
C GLN A 22 9.53 -0.54 -5.58
N PHE A 23 9.07 -1.29 -4.59
CA PHE A 23 8.41 -0.76 -3.41
C PHE A 23 9.44 -0.67 -2.30
N LYS A 24 9.70 0.53 -1.81
CA LYS A 24 10.59 0.74 -0.66
C LYS A 24 9.74 0.95 0.57
N ALA A 25 10.06 0.25 1.65
CA ALA A 25 9.30 0.34 2.89
C ALA A 25 10.18 0.17 4.11
N ASN A 26 9.87 0.95 5.13
CA ASN A 26 10.38 0.70 6.47
C ASN A 26 9.32 -0.10 7.19
N MET A 27 9.64 -1.32 7.63
CA MET A 27 8.63 -2.26 8.12
C MET A 27 8.84 -2.66 9.57
N PHE A 28 7.74 -2.75 10.28
CA PHE A 28 7.64 -3.33 11.62
C PHE A 28 6.63 -4.47 11.60
N PHE A 29 6.97 -5.55 12.27
CA PHE A 29 6.10 -6.72 12.40
C PHE A 29 5.99 -7.12 13.86
N ASP A 30 4.78 -7.52 14.26
CA ASP A 30 4.59 -8.34 15.43
C ASP A 30 3.66 -9.50 15.09
N ARG A 31 3.11 -10.19 16.09
CA ARG A 31 2.24 -11.35 15.86
C ARG A 31 0.97 -11.02 15.08
N SER A 32 0.46 -9.81 15.27
CA SER A 32 -0.88 -9.43 14.81
C SER A 32 -0.88 -8.29 13.82
N ASN A 33 0.24 -7.59 13.68
CA ASN A 33 0.27 -6.36 12.91
C ASN A 33 1.51 -6.28 12.04
N ARG A 34 1.34 -5.65 10.89
CA ARG A 34 2.42 -5.09 10.09
C ARG A 34 2.17 -3.60 10.00
N ILE A 35 3.18 -2.81 10.33
CA ILE A 35 3.10 -1.34 10.26
C ILE A 35 4.29 -0.88 9.43
N PHE A 36 4.06 -0.03 8.46
CA PHE A 36 5.15 0.40 7.61
C PHE A 36 4.95 1.81 7.05
N LYS A 37 6.08 2.42 6.71
CA LYS A 37 6.12 3.63 5.89
C LYS A 37 6.55 3.21 4.49
N GLY A 38 5.70 3.48 3.52
CA GLY A 38 5.93 3.07 2.14
C GLY A 38 6.33 4.24 1.25
N ASN A 39 7.10 3.93 0.23
CA ASN A 39 7.52 4.88 -0.79
C ASN A 39 7.49 4.20 -2.16
N LEU A 40 6.74 4.80 -3.07
CA LEU A 40 6.71 4.39 -4.48
C LEU A 40 7.24 5.54 -5.32
N ALA A 41 8.35 5.31 -6.03
CA ALA A 41 8.87 6.26 -6.99
C ALA A 41 7.92 6.39 -8.19
N PRO A 42 8.05 7.44 -9.02
CA PRO A 42 7.20 7.58 -10.20
C PRO A 42 7.14 6.32 -11.04
N GLY A 43 5.94 5.86 -11.34
CA GLY A 43 5.68 4.64 -12.10
C GLY A 43 5.79 3.33 -11.32
N ALA A 44 6.24 3.38 -10.07
CA ALA A 44 6.27 2.18 -9.22
C ALA A 44 4.88 1.83 -8.71
N SER A 45 4.66 0.55 -8.41
CA SER A 45 3.34 0.11 -7.95
C SER A 45 3.44 -1.11 -7.05
N ILE A 46 2.43 -1.23 -6.18
CA ILE A 46 2.09 -2.47 -5.48
C ILE A 46 1.01 -3.14 -6.30
N GLY A 47 1.26 -4.36 -6.77
CA GLY A 47 0.36 -5.08 -7.66
C GLY A 47 -0.96 -5.46 -7.00
N PHE A 48 -1.94 -5.78 -7.83
CA PHE A 48 -3.29 -6.14 -7.39
C PHE A 48 -3.25 -7.46 -6.61
N HIS A 49 -3.76 -7.44 -5.38
CA HIS A 49 -3.73 -8.60 -4.50
C HIS A 49 -4.88 -8.56 -3.50
N LYS A 50 -5.27 -9.74 -3.04
CA LYS A 50 -6.34 -9.92 -2.06
C LYS A 50 -5.80 -9.96 -0.65
N HIS A 51 -6.49 -9.33 0.30
CA HIS A 51 -6.19 -9.43 1.73
C HIS A 51 -7.02 -10.56 2.35
N GLU A 52 -6.37 -11.68 2.66
CA GLU A 52 -7.00 -12.82 3.33
C GLU A 52 -6.47 -12.91 4.76
N GLY A 53 -7.37 -12.91 5.74
CA GLY A 53 -7.00 -12.95 7.16
C GLY A 53 -6.41 -11.66 7.68
N SER A 54 -6.53 -10.57 6.94
CA SER A 54 -6.06 -9.24 7.32
C SER A 54 -6.88 -8.17 6.60
N CYS A 55 -6.79 -6.95 7.08
CA CYS A 55 -7.23 -5.77 6.33
C CYS A 55 -6.04 -4.82 6.20
N GLU A 56 -6.18 -3.75 5.46
CA GLU A 56 -5.13 -2.74 5.33
C GLU A 56 -5.69 -1.34 5.36
N MET A 57 -5.01 -0.47 6.09
CA MET A 57 -5.30 0.97 6.10
C MET A 57 -4.06 1.70 5.63
N ILE A 58 -4.19 2.56 4.64
CA ILE A 58 -3.10 3.35 4.08
C ILE A 58 -3.42 4.83 4.25
N PHE A 59 -2.51 5.58 4.86
CA PHE A 59 -2.65 7.02 5.09
C PHE A 59 -1.65 7.75 4.20
N VAL A 60 -2.12 8.42 3.18
CA VAL A 60 -1.27 9.09 2.19
C VAL A 60 -0.72 10.39 2.77
N LEU A 61 0.60 10.52 2.78
CA LEU A 61 1.30 11.68 3.32
C LEU A 61 1.63 12.70 2.25
N SER A 62 2.12 12.26 1.09
CA SER A 62 2.52 13.15 0.01
C SER A 62 2.47 12.41 -1.33
N GLY A 63 2.39 13.17 -2.40
CA GLY A 63 2.28 12.63 -3.74
C GLY A 63 0.85 12.38 -4.16
N LYS A 64 0.68 11.67 -5.25
CA LYS A 64 -0.61 11.27 -5.80
C LYS A 64 -0.48 9.90 -6.47
N GLY A 65 -1.60 9.22 -6.63
CA GLY A 65 -1.57 7.90 -7.21
C GLY A 65 -2.93 7.44 -7.70
N THR A 66 -2.99 6.17 -8.04
CA THR A 66 -4.20 5.49 -8.49
C THR A 66 -4.41 4.24 -7.65
N LEU A 67 -5.59 4.15 -7.06
CA LEU A 67 -6.06 2.96 -6.33
C LEU A 67 -7.02 2.20 -7.23
N VAL A 68 -6.79 0.90 -7.39
CA VAL A 68 -7.79 -0.01 -7.96
C VAL A 68 -8.25 -0.94 -6.87
N GLU A 69 -9.55 -1.07 -6.68
CA GLU A 69 -10.12 -1.92 -5.65
C GLU A 69 -11.24 -2.81 -6.19
N GLN A 70 -11.46 -3.91 -5.50
CA GLN A 70 -12.52 -4.86 -5.82
C GLN A 70 -13.04 -5.47 -4.51
N SER A 71 -14.36 -5.63 -4.38
CA SER A 71 -14.95 -6.29 -3.22
C SER A 71 -14.58 -7.77 -3.18
N GLU A 72 -14.94 -8.46 -2.10
CA GLU A 72 -14.69 -9.91 -1.98
C GLU A 72 -15.40 -10.73 -3.03
N ASP A 73 -16.46 -10.22 -3.65
CA ASP A 73 -17.09 -10.82 -4.80
C ASP A 73 -16.27 -10.49 -6.05
N GLU A 74 -15.48 -11.45 -6.50
CA GLU A 74 -14.60 -11.29 -7.66
C GLU A 74 -15.36 -11.10 -8.98
N ALA A 75 -16.67 -11.35 -9.01
CA ALA A 75 -17.51 -11.06 -10.16
C ALA A 75 -17.91 -9.58 -10.24
N SER A 76 -17.71 -8.82 -9.15
CA SER A 76 -17.99 -7.39 -9.14
C SER A 76 -16.96 -6.62 -9.96
N GLU A 77 -17.34 -5.43 -10.42
CA GLU A 77 -16.44 -4.57 -11.16
C GLU A 77 -15.36 -3.99 -10.26
N LYS A 78 -14.15 -3.90 -10.79
CA LYS A 78 -13.07 -3.13 -10.17
C LYS A 78 -13.38 -1.64 -10.27
N GLN A 79 -13.09 -0.92 -9.19
CA GLN A 79 -13.26 0.52 -9.13
C GLN A 79 -11.88 1.19 -9.09
N THR A 80 -11.75 2.29 -9.78
CA THR A 80 -10.50 3.05 -9.88
C THR A 80 -10.69 4.44 -9.29
N HIS A 81 -9.78 4.85 -8.41
CA HIS A 81 -9.84 6.13 -7.72
C HIS A 81 -8.51 6.87 -7.87
N GLU A 82 -8.59 8.19 -7.99
CA GLU A 82 -7.44 9.04 -7.81
C GLU A 82 -7.15 9.18 -6.31
N VAL A 83 -5.87 9.08 -5.94
CA VAL A 83 -5.40 9.15 -4.56
C VAL A 83 -4.57 10.40 -4.38
N LEU A 84 -4.86 11.17 -3.33
CA LEU A 84 -4.18 12.41 -3.00
C LEU A 84 -3.68 12.38 -1.55
N ALA A 85 -2.72 13.25 -1.25
CA ALA A 85 -2.25 13.45 0.13
C ALA A 85 -3.42 13.78 1.06
N GLY A 86 -3.45 13.14 2.22
CA GLY A 86 -4.54 13.28 3.19
C GLY A 86 -5.60 12.19 3.08
N ASP A 87 -5.61 11.40 2.02
CA ASP A 87 -6.58 10.31 1.86
C ASP A 87 -6.22 9.11 2.74
N CYS A 88 -7.26 8.42 3.19
CA CYS A 88 -7.13 7.12 3.82
C CYS A 88 -7.74 6.06 2.90
N LEU A 89 -6.93 5.08 2.54
CA LEU A 89 -7.34 3.97 1.68
C LEU A 89 -7.59 2.76 2.58
N TYR A 90 -8.80 2.22 2.56
CA TYR A 90 -9.13 1.07 3.38
C TYR A 90 -9.47 -0.12 2.51
N CYS A 91 -8.75 -1.23 2.73
CA CYS A 91 -9.02 -2.52 2.09
C CYS A 91 -9.52 -3.48 3.16
N PRO A 92 -10.84 -3.74 3.23
CA PRO A 92 -11.38 -4.70 4.19
C PRO A 92 -10.85 -6.11 3.95
N GLU A 93 -10.95 -6.96 4.96
CA GLU A 93 -10.64 -8.37 4.83
C GLU A 93 -11.46 -8.99 3.69
N GLY A 94 -10.81 -9.80 2.85
CA GLY A 94 -11.43 -10.43 1.69
C GLY A 94 -11.44 -9.58 0.42
N HIS A 95 -11.20 -8.28 0.53
CA HIS A 95 -11.14 -7.37 -0.63
C HIS A 95 -9.75 -7.37 -1.26
N SER A 96 -9.68 -6.85 -2.48
CA SER A 96 -8.43 -6.75 -3.25
C SER A 96 -8.16 -5.31 -3.64
N HIS A 97 -6.88 -4.97 -3.76
CA HIS A 97 -6.48 -3.65 -4.22
C HIS A 97 -5.08 -3.65 -4.84
N SER A 98 -4.79 -2.56 -5.53
CA SER A 98 -3.46 -2.19 -5.99
C SER A 98 -3.25 -0.70 -5.79
N LEU A 99 -2.00 -0.27 -5.69
CA LEU A 99 -1.64 1.13 -5.55
C LEU A 99 -0.52 1.47 -6.53
N VAL A 100 -0.74 2.48 -7.35
CA VAL A 100 0.21 2.88 -8.40
C VAL A 100 0.56 4.34 -8.18
N ASN A 101 1.86 4.65 -8.21
CA ASN A 101 2.27 6.05 -8.32
C ASN A 101 2.15 6.48 -9.79
N SER A 102 1.10 7.22 -10.08
CA SER A 102 0.81 7.72 -11.43
C SER A 102 1.45 9.07 -11.72
N SER A 103 2.23 9.62 -10.80
CA SER A 103 2.97 10.85 -11.03
C SER A 103 4.21 10.59 -11.88
N GLU A 104 4.66 11.61 -12.61
CA GLU A 104 5.89 11.55 -13.39
C GLU A 104 7.10 12.07 -12.61
N ASP A 105 6.89 12.83 -11.55
CA ASP A 105 7.95 13.60 -10.89
C ASP A 105 7.96 13.55 -9.36
N GLU A 106 6.97 12.95 -8.73
CA GLU A 106 6.87 12.91 -7.27
C GLU A 106 6.81 11.48 -6.74
N ASP A 107 7.44 11.23 -5.60
CA ASP A 107 7.24 9.99 -4.86
C ASP A 107 5.86 9.99 -4.20
N LEU A 108 5.26 8.81 -4.10
CA LEU A 108 4.06 8.58 -3.32
C LEU A 108 4.49 7.99 -1.98
N VAL A 109 4.25 8.74 -0.90
CA VAL A 109 4.69 8.38 0.45
C VAL A 109 3.47 8.19 1.34
N PHE A 110 3.46 7.12 2.12
CA PHE A 110 2.31 6.78 2.95
C PHE A 110 2.72 5.96 4.16
N TYR A 111 1.88 5.99 5.19
CA TYR A 111 1.92 5.01 6.27
C TYR A 111 0.83 3.98 6.05
N ALA A 112 1.09 2.74 6.47
CA ALA A 112 0.10 1.68 6.40
C ALA A 112 0.13 0.79 7.63
N ALA A 113 -1.02 0.21 7.92
CA ALA A 113 -1.16 -0.80 8.96
C ALA A 113 -1.96 -1.98 8.39
N VAL A 114 -1.46 -3.20 8.65
CA VAL A 114 -2.08 -4.45 8.20
C VAL A 114 -2.29 -5.34 9.42
N PRO A 115 -3.38 -5.13 10.18
CA PRO A 115 -3.70 -5.99 11.30
C PRO A 115 -4.34 -7.30 10.81
N LYS A 116 -4.05 -8.38 11.54
CA LYS A 116 -4.76 -9.65 11.33
C LYS A 116 -6.22 -9.52 11.73
N GLN A 117 -7.04 -10.25 11.01
CA GLN A 117 -8.47 -10.33 11.28
C GLN A 117 -8.85 -11.73 11.76
#